data_a7ff7ab61d2650092d41e53a31a33fae
#
_entry.id   a7ff7ab61d2650092d41e53a31a33fae
#
_cell.length_a   1.000
_cell.length_b   1.000
_cell.length_c   1.000
_cell.angle_alpha   90.00
_cell.angle_beta   90.00
_cell.angle_gamma   90.00
#
_symmetry.space_group_name_H-M   'P 1'
#
loop_
_entity.id
_entity.type
_entity.pdbx_description
1 polymer ?
#
loop_
_entity_poly.entity_id
_entity_poly.type
_entity_poly.pdbx_seq_one_letter_code
_entity_poly.pdbx_strand_id
1 'polypeptide(L)'
;TKQIIEFKDISSIIKKPSLFILNKSQVQSVRVVSKKSTGGKIEVFVLDIRSTYIATCLIKSTDKKVLNKKYKLQNFNFEIIRILNDTYEIKFNIPVTEIIKSHGQIPLPPYIKDDSSKYEYYNNQFAEGGFSVASPTAGLHFSNQQINKLTKEGHQFIFINLDVNIDTFKPITERYLEDHKIHKENYQISKNDFEIILNAKNSNIDIY
;
A
#
# COMPACT_ATOMS: atom_id res chain seq x y z
N THR A 1 -11.74 -3.52 32.83
CA THR A 1 -11.19 -2.16 33.00
C THR A 1 -10.41 -1.82 31.73
N LYS A 2 -10.73 -0.69 31.07
CA LYS A 2 -9.95 -0.19 29.94
C LYS A 2 -8.71 0.50 30.52
N GLN A 3 -7.53 0.13 30.02
CA GLN A 3 -6.26 0.76 30.37
C GLN A 3 -5.70 1.45 29.13
N ILE A 4 -5.27 2.69 29.27
CA ILE A 4 -4.54 3.43 28.24
C ILE A 4 -3.06 3.28 28.54
N ILE A 5 -2.28 2.84 27.57
CA ILE A 5 -0.83 2.69 27.66
C ILE A 5 -0.14 3.30 26.45
N GLU A 6 1.12 3.63 26.59
CA GLU A 6 1.96 3.94 25.44
C GLU A 6 2.42 2.66 24.76
N PHE A 7 2.53 2.67 23.42
CA PHE A 7 2.91 1.47 22.67
C PHE A 7 4.29 0.91 23.08
N LYS A 8 5.20 1.77 23.53
CA LYS A 8 6.53 1.34 24.03
C LYS A 8 6.43 0.35 25.19
N ASP A 9 5.31 0.36 25.92
CA ASP A 9 5.08 -0.46 27.11
C ASP A 9 4.31 -1.76 26.80
N ILE A 10 4.17 -2.13 25.52
CA ILE A 10 3.42 -3.31 25.05
C ILE A 10 3.88 -4.61 25.75
N SER A 11 5.18 -4.75 26.04
CA SER A 11 5.72 -5.90 26.76
C SER A 11 5.21 -6.02 28.22
N SER A 12 4.68 -4.94 28.80
CA SER A 12 4.06 -4.99 30.12
C SER A 12 2.70 -5.69 30.12
N ILE A 13 2.06 -5.76 28.97
CA ILE A 13 0.72 -6.36 28.78
C ILE A 13 0.83 -7.76 28.18
N ILE A 14 1.61 -7.92 27.12
CA ILE A 14 1.79 -9.22 26.45
C ILE A 14 2.98 -9.91 27.11
N LYS A 15 2.69 -10.71 28.16
CA LYS A 15 3.73 -11.37 28.97
C LYS A 15 4.01 -12.81 28.55
N LYS A 16 3.08 -13.44 27.84
CA LYS A 16 3.25 -14.80 27.36
C LYS A 16 3.92 -14.80 26.00
N PRO A 17 4.84 -15.74 25.73
CA PRO A 17 5.37 -15.93 24.38
C PRO A 17 4.24 -15.97 23.36
N SER A 18 4.32 -15.13 22.34
CA SER A 18 3.26 -14.92 21.34
C SER A 18 3.88 -14.77 19.98
N LEU A 19 3.06 -14.93 18.92
CA LEU A 19 3.45 -14.71 17.54
C LEU A 19 2.92 -13.35 17.07
N PHE A 20 3.81 -12.50 16.55
CA PHE A 20 3.45 -11.25 15.88
C PHE A 20 3.56 -11.42 14.37
N ILE A 21 2.50 -11.07 13.64
CA ILE A 21 2.48 -11.08 12.18
C ILE A 21 2.44 -9.63 11.69
N LEU A 22 3.54 -9.18 11.09
CA LEU A 22 3.68 -7.80 10.64
C LEU A 22 3.66 -7.74 9.11
N ASN A 23 2.98 -6.71 8.58
CA ASN A 23 2.99 -6.44 7.15
C ASN A 23 4.21 -5.60 6.79
N LYS A 24 5.13 -6.18 5.99
CA LYS A 24 6.35 -5.53 5.50
C LYS A 24 6.22 -4.90 4.10
N SER A 25 5.04 -4.94 3.48
CA SER A 25 4.86 -4.41 2.14
C SER A 25 5.19 -2.91 2.08
N GLN A 26 6.07 -2.55 1.15
CA GLN A 26 6.57 -1.19 0.99
C GLN A 26 5.60 -0.32 0.21
N VAL A 27 5.35 0.88 0.70
CA VAL A 27 4.58 1.89 -0.03
C VAL A 27 5.40 2.40 -1.22
N GLN A 28 4.79 2.32 -2.39
CA GLN A 28 5.41 2.75 -3.63
C GLN A 28 4.99 4.18 -4.01
N SER A 29 5.85 4.90 -4.73
CA SER A 29 5.58 6.25 -5.23
C SER A 29 4.64 6.22 -6.44
N VAL A 30 3.45 5.64 -6.28
CA VAL A 30 2.52 5.31 -7.37
C VAL A 30 1.65 6.46 -7.85
N ARG A 31 1.69 7.61 -7.19
CA ARG A 31 0.94 8.81 -7.58
C ARG A 31 1.79 9.66 -8.50
N VAL A 32 1.40 9.79 -9.74
CA VAL A 32 2.09 10.61 -10.74
C VAL A 32 1.24 11.82 -11.09
N VAL A 33 1.75 13.00 -10.81
CA VAL A 33 1.11 14.28 -11.14
C VAL A 33 1.86 14.92 -12.30
N SER A 34 1.15 15.26 -13.37
CA SER A 34 1.75 15.86 -14.56
C SER A 34 0.81 16.89 -15.20
N LYS A 35 1.33 17.62 -16.19
CA LYS A 35 0.55 18.52 -17.03
C LYS A 35 0.38 17.93 -18.42
N LYS A 36 -0.82 18.01 -18.95
CA LYS A 36 -1.10 17.69 -20.36
C LYS A 36 -0.46 18.75 -21.26
N SER A 37 -0.19 18.40 -22.51
CA SER A 37 0.28 19.35 -23.53
C SER A 37 -0.66 20.56 -23.70
N THR A 38 -1.94 20.41 -23.35
CA THR A 38 -2.95 21.49 -23.33
C THR A 38 -2.93 22.35 -22.03
N GLY A 39 -1.99 22.09 -21.11
CA GLY A 39 -1.82 22.83 -19.84
C GLY A 39 -2.62 22.30 -18.65
N GLY A 40 -3.63 21.46 -18.87
CA GLY A 40 -4.46 20.92 -17.78
C GLY A 40 -3.72 19.91 -16.91
N LYS A 41 -4.00 19.91 -15.59
CA LYS A 41 -3.47 18.92 -14.64
C LYS A 41 -4.07 17.54 -14.90
N ILE A 42 -3.24 16.53 -14.77
CA ILE A 42 -3.63 15.12 -14.75
C ILE A 42 -2.91 14.40 -13.62
N GLU A 43 -3.60 13.49 -12.98
CA GLU A 43 -3.06 12.66 -11.91
C GLU A 43 -3.36 11.20 -12.25
N VAL A 44 -2.34 10.38 -12.21
CA VAL A 44 -2.40 8.94 -12.52
C VAL A 44 -1.91 8.19 -11.28
N PHE A 45 -2.72 7.27 -10.77
CA PHE A 45 -2.32 6.34 -9.73
C PHE A 45 -2.09 4.97 -10.36
N VAL A 46 -0.90 4.44 -10.23
CA VAL A 46 -0.57 3.08 -10.66
C VAL A 46 -0.99 2.12 -9.54
N LEU A 47 -1.97 1.27 -9.84
CA LEU A 47 -2.50 0.30 -8.86
C LEU A 47 -1.86 -1.06 -8.99
N ASP A 48 -1.47 -1.45 -10.22
CA ASP A 48 -0.88 -2.74 -10.51
C ASP A 48 -0.10 -2.70 -11.82
N ILE A 49 1.09 -3.30 -11.87
CA ILE A 49 1.95 -3.37 -13.05
C ILE A 49 1.68 -4.69 -13.76
N ARG A 50 1.07 -4.62 -14.96
CA ARG A 50 0.73 -5.79 -15.78
C ARG A 50 1.88 -6.27 -16.66
N SER A 51 2.70 -5.34 -17.12
CA SER A 51 3.91 -5.60 -17.91
C SER A 51 4.83 -4.39 -17.85
N THR A 52 5.97 -4.46 -18.54
CA THR A 52 6.95 -3.36 -18.60
C THR A 52 6.32 -2.00 -18.93
N TYR A 53 5.34 -1.98 -19.83
CA TYR A 53 4.72 -0.74 -20.35
C TYR A 53 3.24 -0.61 -20.02
N ILE A 54 2.62 -1.60 -19.37
CA ILE A 54 1.17 -1.61 -19.12
C ILE A 54 0.92 -1.69 -17.61
N ALA A 55 0.02 -0.83 -17.14
CA ALA A 55 -0.43 -0.84 -15.75
C ALA A 55 -1.94 -0.62 -15.66
N THR A 56 -2.53 -1.15 -14.59
CA THR A 56 -3.87 -0.78 -14.14
C THR A 56 -3.77 0.48 -13.31
N CYS A 57 -4.54 1.51 -13.65
CA CYS A 57 -4.43 2.83 -13.05
C CYS A 57 -5.78 3.46 -12.77
N LEU A 58 -5.82 4.37 -11.79
CA LEU A 58 -6.85 5.41 -11.71
C LEU A 58 -6.35 6.66 -12.42
N ILE A 59 -7.24 7.37 -13.11
CA ILE A 59 -6.93 8.62 -13.78
C ILE A 59 -7.86 9.72 -13.28
N LYS A 60 -7.27 10.74 -12.63
CA LYS A 60 -7.98 11.95 -12.22
C LYS A 60 -7.66 13.09 -13.19
N SER A 61 -8.64 13.48 -13.95
CA SER A 61 -8.56 14.56 -14.94
C SER A 61 -9.97 15.03 -15.28
N THR A 62 -10.10 16.27 -15.73
CA THR A 62 -11.37 16.83 -16.23
C THR A 62 -11.82 16.22 -17.56
N ASP A 63 -10.90 15.57 -18.28
CA ASP A 63 -11.23 14.96 -19.57
C ASP A 63 -12.13 13.73 -19.42
N LYS A 64 -12.97 13.50 -20.43
CA LYS A 64 -13.66 12.23 -20.59
C LYS A 64 -12.66 11.13 -20.92
N LYS A 65 -12.66 10.03 -20.13
CA LYS A 65 -11.81 8.86 -20.32
C LYS A 65 -12.52 7.91 -21.27
N VAL A 66 -11.96 7.74 -22.46
CA VAL A 66 -12.49 6.84 -23.50
C VAL A 66 -11.40 5.91 -24.00
N LEU A 67 -11.80 4.76 -24.53
CA LEU A 67 -10.88 3.78 -25.10
C LEU A 67 -10.04 4.43 -26.23
N ASN A 68 -8.79 4.01 -26.34
CA ASN A 68 -7.79 4.49 -27.28
C ASN A 68 -7.45 5.99 -27.17
N LYS A 69 -7.88 6.64 -26.09
CA LYS A 69 -7.50 8.03 -25.83
C LYS A 69 -6.03 8.11 -25.47
N LYS A 70 -5.31 8.93 -26.23
CA LYS A 70 -3.88 9.23 -26.03
C LYS A 70 -3.72 10.51 -25.23
N TYR A 71 -2.85 10.45 -24.22
CA TYR A 71 -2.46 11.58 -23.40
C TYR A 71 -0.99 11.90 -23.67
N LYS A 72 -0.75 13.13 -24.13
CA LYS A 72 0.60 13.68 -24.22
C LYS A 72 0.87 14.51 -22.97
N LEU A 73 1.83 14.07 -22.17
CA LEU A 73 2.24 14.74 -20.95
C LEU A 73 3.64 15.33 -21.14
N GLN A 74 4.05 16.15 -20.20
CA GLN A 74 5.34 16.84 -20.27
C GLN A 74 6.54 15.86 -20.35
N ASN A 75 6.50 14.75 -19.60
CA ASN A 75 7.65 13.86 -19.44
C ASN A 75 7.44 12.48 -20.06
N PHE A 76 6.19 12.06 -20.29
CA PHE A 76 5.85 10.77 -20.90
C PHE A 76 4.47 10.84 -21.55
N ASN A 77 4.12 9.80 -22.30
CA ASN A 77 2.81 9.68 -22.94
C ASN A 77 2.16 8.35 -22.52
N PHE A 78 0.84 8.29 -22.60
CA PHE A 78 0.14 7.03 -22.42
C PHE A 78 -1.15 6.98 -23.24
N GLU A 79 -1.68 5.78 -23.41
CA GLU A 79 -2.93 5.48 -24.07
C GLU A 79 -3.81 4.59 -23.20
N ILE A 80 -5.10 4.88 -23.14
CA ILE A 80 -6.09 4.01 -22.48
C ILE A 80 -6.38 2.85 -23.42
N ILE A 81 -5.92 1.64 -23.08
CA ILE A 81 -6.09 0.43 -23.90
C ILE A 81 -7.27 -0.43 -23.42
N ARG A 82 -7.77 -0.22 -22.19
CA ARG A 82 -8.94 -0.91 -21.64
C ARG A 82 -9.59 -0.08 -20.56
N ILE A 83 -10.92 -0.17 -20.45
CA ILE A 83 -11.70 0.44 -19.36
C ILE A 83 -12.26 -0.69 -18.49
N LEU A 84 -12.00 -0.62 -17.19
CA LEU A 84 -12.35 -1.62 -16.18
C LEU A 84 -13.15 -0.91 -15.07
N ASN A 85 -14.46 -0.80 -15.21
CA ASN A 85 -15.32 -0.06 -14.26
C ASN A 85 -14.77 1.35 -13.99
N ASP A 86 -14.17 1.58 -12.80
CA ASP A 86 -13.59 2.84 -12.36
C ASP A 86 -12.05 2.92 -12.58
N THR A 87 -11.41 1.86 -13.08
CA THR A 87 -9.99 1.79 -13.39
C THR A 87 -9.72 1.64 -14.88
N TYR A 88 -8.48 1.85 -15.28
CA TYR A 88 -8.05 1.84 -16.67
C TYR A 88 -6.77 1.03 -16.82
N GLU A 89 -6.72 0.12 -17.82
CA GLU A 89 -5.43 -0.35 -18.29
C GLU A 89 -4.87 0.68 -19.25
N ILE A 90 -3.68 1.15 -18.97
CA ILE A 90 -2.99 2.16 -19.78
C ILE A 90 -1.63 1.65 -20.21
N LYS A 91 -1.29 1.98 -21.47
CA LYS A 91 0.00 1.68 -22.06
C LYS A 91 0.84 2.94 -22.11
N PHE A 92 1.97 2.91 -21.43
CA PHE A 92 2.96 3.99 -21.44
C PHE A 92 3.96 3.84 -22.57
N ASN A 93 4.60 4.94 -22.95
CA ASN A 93 5.67 4.97 -23.95
C ASN A 93 7.06 4.70 -23.36
N ILE A 94 7.20 4.69 -22.03
CA ILE A 94 8.40 4.32 -21.29
C ILE A 94 8.04 3.30 -20.19
N PRO A 95 9.00 2.56 -19.62
CA PRO A 95 8.73 1.57 -18.59
C PRO A 95 7.97 2.15 -17.39
N VAL A 96 6.96 1.44 -16.89
CA VAL A 96 6.15 1.87 -15.74
C VAL A 96 7.02 2.11 -14.50
N THR A 97 8.02 1.25 -14.26
CA THR A 97 8.96 1.37 -13.15
C THR A 97 9.80 2.64 -13.24
N GLU A 98 10.16 3.07 -14.44
CA GLU A 98 10.89 4.33 -14.67
C GLU A 98 10.00 5.54 -14.37
N ILE A 99 8.73 5.51 -14.76
CA ILE A 99 7.75 6.55 -14.44
C ILE A 99 7.60 6.69 -12.92
N ILE A 100 7.41 5.57 -12.22
CA ILE A 100 7.27 5.55 -10.76
C ILE A 100 8.53 6.11 -10.09
N LYS A 101 9.70 5.70 -10.54
CA LYS A 101 10.98 6.13 -9.98
C LYS A 101 11.26 7.62 -10.21
N SER A 102 10.95 8.15 -11.41
CA SER A 102 11.34 9.51 -11.81
C SER A 102 10.28 10.56 -11.53
N HIS A 103 9.01 10.18 -11.49
CA HIS A 103 7.87 11.11 -11.42
C HIS A 103 6.84 10.73 -10.37
N GLY A 104 7.02 9.59 -9.70
CA GLY A 104 6.12 9.11 -8.69
C GLY A 104 6.26 9.85 -7.36
N GLN A 105 5.14 9.99 -6.68
CA GLN A 105 5.03 10.51 -5.32
C GLN A 105 4.32 9.46 -4.47
N ILE A 106 4.66 9.39 -3.19
CA ILE A 106 3.91 8.56 -2.23
C ILE A 106 2.51 9.15 -2.06
N PRO A 107 1.46 8.36 -2.27
CA PRO A 107 0.09 8.82 -2.02
C PRO A 107 -0.14 8.96 -0.52
N LEU A 108 -0.38 10.16 -0.05
CA LEU A 108 -0.77 10.42 1.33
C LEU A 108 -2.29 10.43 1.47
N PRO A 109 -2.83 10.04 2.63
CA PRO A 109 -4.23 10.20 2.95
C PRO A 109 -4.68 11.66 2.77
N PRO A 110 -5.93 11.92 2.33
CA PRO A 110 -6.39 13.28 1.99
C PRO A 110 -6.40 14.26 3.18
N TYR A 111 -6.36 13.76 4.41
CA TYR A 111 -6.29 14.57 5.63
C TYR A 111 -4.85 14.95 6.03
N ILE A 112 -3.83 14.36 5.39
CA ILE A 112 -2.42 14.74 5.58
C ILE A 112 -2.07 15.75 4.49
N LYS A 113 -1.60 16.94 4.89
CA LYS A 113 -1.06 17.92 3.94
C LYS A 113 0.15 17.33 3.24
N ASP A 114 0.20 17.53 1.92
CA ASP A 114 1.29 17.06 1.07
C ASP A 114 2.61 17.73 1.52
N ASP A 115 3.45 16.91 2.14
CA ASP A 115 4.74 17.32 2.70
C ASP A 115 5.73 16.18 2.46
N SER A 116 6.61 16.37 1.50
CA SER A 116 7.60 15.34 1.11
C SER A 116 8.54 14.94 2.25
N SER A 117 8.74 15.79 3.26
CA SER A 117 9.55 15.45 4.44
C SER A 117 8.96 14.31 5.27
N LYS A 118 7.67 14.00 5.07
CA LYS A 118 6.96 12.93 5.78
C LYS A 118 7.00 11.58 5.06
N TYR A 119 7.47 11.53 3.83
CA TYR A 119 7.45 10.29 3.03
C TYR A 119 8.28 9.17 3.64
N GLU A 120 9.41 9.48 4.26
CA GLU A 120 10.25 8.49 4.94
C GLU A 120 9.56 7.84 6.16
N TYR A 121 8.66 8.57 6.82
CA TYR A 121 7.88 8.06 7.97
C TYR A 121 6.64 7.27 7.54
N TYR A 122 6.36 7.20 6.25
CA TYR A 122 5.19 6.49 5.73
C TYR A 122 5.46 5.04 5.36
N ASN A 123 6.67 4.56 5.63
CA ASN A 123 7.04 3.16 5.57
C ASN A 123 7.48 2.66 6.95
N ASN A 124 7.19 1.40 7.25
CA ASN A 124 7.70 0.73 8.44
C ASN A 124 9.22 0.61 8.36
N GLN A 125 9.92 0.57 9.51
CA GLN A 125 11.37 0.37 9.55
C GLN A 125 11.82 -0.99 8.98
N PHE A 126 10.91 -1.94 8.88
CA PHE A 126 11.11 -3.28 8.32
C PHE A 126 10.44 -3.45 6.94
N ALA A 127 10.03 -2.36 6.28
CA ALA A 127 9.41 -2.41 4.96
C ALA A 127 10.38 -2.97 3.91
N GLU A 128 9.96 -4.02 3.21
CA GLU A 128 10.77 -4.73 2.21
C GLU A 128 9.88 -5.39 1.16
N GLY A 129 10.08 -5.03 -0.10
CA GLY A 129 9.30 -5.60 -1.22
C GLY A 129 7.82 -5.21 -1.17
N GLY A 130 6.99 -5.95 -1.92
CA GLY A 130 5.57 -5.65 -2.08
C GLY A 130 5.28 -4.42 -2.93
N PHE A 131 4.00 -4.09 -3.08
CA PHE A 131 3.53 -2.96 -3.88
C PHE A 131 2.31 -2.31 -3.22
N SER A 132 2.50 -1.73 -2.03
CA SER A 132 1.43 -1.02 -1.32
C SER A 132 1.23 0.39 -1.85
N VAL A 133 -0.04 0.80 -1.96
CA VAL A 133 -0.46 2.18 -2.23
C VAL A 133 -0.60 2.97 -0.93
N ALA A 134 -1.03 2.30 0.14
CA ALA A 134 -1.18 2.87 1.47
C ALA A 134 -0.27 2.17 2.49
N SER A 135 0.16 2.90 3.51
CA SER A 135 1.01 2.35 4.56
C SER A 135 0.25 1.35 5.44
N PRO A 136 0.84 0.20 5.78
CA PRO A 136 0.36 -0.66 6.86
C PRO A 136 0.62 0.01 8.21
N THR A 137 -0.25 0.96 8.57
CA THR A 137 -0.05 1.93 9.66
C THR A 137 0.13 1.31 11.04
N ALA A 138 -0.45 0.13 11.32
CA ALA A 138 -0.27 -0.56 12.59
C ALA A 138 1.21 -0.90 12.86
N GLY A 139 1.96 -1.24 11.81
CA GLY A 139 3.38 -1.54 11.90
C GLY A 139 4.28 -0.34 12.20
N LEU A 140 3.82 0.90 11.94
CA LEU A 140 4.57 2.12 12.20
C LEU A 140 4.89 2.32 13.71
N HIS A 141 4.13 1.67 14.57
CA HIS A 141 4.36 1.72 16.01
C HIS A 141 5.55 0.86 16.47
N PHE A 142 5.99 -0.11 15.65
CA PHE A 142 7.12 -0.99 15.98
C PHE A 142 8.44 -0.40 15.51
N SER A 143 9.34 -0.13 16.45
CA SER A 143 10.75 0.12 16.13
C SER A 143 11.54 -1.19 16.11
N ASN A 144 12.67 -1.22 15.40
CA ASN A 144 13.59 -2.37 15.43
C ASN A 144 14.06 -2.70 16.86
N GLN A 145 14.21 -1.67 17.71
CA GLN A 145 14.57 -1.85 19.12
C GLN A 145 13.47 -2.59 19.90
N GLN A 146 12.20 -2.25 19.66
CA GLN A 146 11.08 -2.94 20.31
C GLN A 146 10.93 -4.38 19.82
N ILE A 147 11.07 -4.64 18.52
CA ILE A 147 11.07 -5.99 17.95
C ILE A 147 12.17 -6.83 18.63
N ASN A 148 13.39 -6.30 18.68
CA ASN A 148 14.52 -6.99 19.32
C ASN A 148 14.28 -7.25 20.82
N LYS A 149 13.66 -6.30 21.55
CA LYS A 149 13.31 -6.47 22.96
C LYS A 149 12.30 -7.60 23.14
N LEU A 150 11.18 -7.56 22.42
CA LEU A 150 10.13 -8.57 22.47
C LEU A 150 10.64 -9.96 22.06
N THR A 151 11.54 -10.04 21.05
CA THR A 151 12.18 -11.30 20.66
C THR A 151 13.00 -11.89 21.81
N LYS A 152 13.77 -11.06 22.54
CA LYS A 152 14.51 -11.51 23.74
C LYS A 152 13.60 -11.94 24.88
N GLU A 153 12.38 -11.44 24.94
CA GLU A 153 11.34 -11.82 25.89
C GLU A 153 10.59 -13.10 25.49
N GLY A 154 10.98 -13.72 24.35
CA GLY A 154 10.44 -15.02 23.87
C GLY A 154 9.31 -14.89 22.86
N HIS A 155 8.99 -13.68 22.38
CA HIS A 155 8.03 -13.51 21.30
C HIS A 155 8.66 -13.80 19.94
N GLN A 156 7.85 -14.32 19.01
CA GLN A 156 8.26 -14.61 17.65
C GLN A 156 7.64 -13.59 16.69
N PHE A 157 8.40 -13.21 15.66
CA PHE A 157 7.95 -12.29 14.62
C PHE A 157 8.04 -12.97 13.24
N ILE A 158 7.01 -12.79 12.44
CA ILE A 158 7.03 -13.10 11.00
C ILE A 158 6.59 -11.87 10.22
N PHE A 159 7.11 -11.76 9.00
CA PHE A 159 6.86 -10.61 8.13
C PHE A 159 6.27 -11.09 6.82
N ILE A 160 5.05 -10.67 6.54
CA ILE A 160 4.32 -11.01 5.31
C ILE A 160 4.23 -9.80 4.40
N ASN A 161 4.00 -10.03 3.10
CA ASN A 161 3.58 -8.96 2.19
C ASN A 161 2.06 -9.02 2.03
N LEU A 162 1.38 -7.94 2.40
CA LEU A 162 -0.02 -7.66 2.09
C LEU A 162 -0.06 -6.28 1.44
N ASP A 163 -0.32 -6.23 0.14
CA ASP A 163 -0.32 -5.00 -0.63
C ASP A 163 -1.60 -4.20 -0.37
N VAL A 164 -1.48 -3.21 0.51
CA VAL A 164 -2.61 -2.33 0.88
C VAL A 164 -2.95 -1.41 -0.28
N ASN A 165 -4.19 -1.47 -0.77
CA ASN A 165 -4.64 -0.70 -1.92
C ASN A 165 -5.29 0.63 -1.54
N ILE A 166 -5.67 1.43 -2.54
CA ILE A 166 -6.19 2.79 -2.42
C ILE A 166 -7.54 2.87 -1.69
N ASP A 167 -8.30 1.78 -1.63
CA ASP A 167 -9.62 1.77 -0.97
C ASP A 167 -9.53 2.07 0.54
N THR A 168 -8.35 1.88 1.15
CA THR A 168 -8.07 2.32 2.53
C THR A 168 -8.33 3.83 2.73
N PHE A 169 -8.23 4.63 1.68
CA PHE A 169 -8.48 6.08 1.72
C PHE A 169 -9.86 6.47 1.16
N LYS A 170 -10.59 5.53 0.57
CA LYS A 170 -11.86 5.80 -0.09
C LYS A 170 -12.99 5.75 0.93
N PRO A 171 -13.76 6.84 1.12
CA PRO A 171 -14.90 6.79 2.00
C PRO A 171 -15.99 5.88 1.43
N ILE A 172 -16.71 5.19 2.30
CA ILE A 172 -17.90 4.45 1.93
C ILE A 172 -18.99 5.47 1.63
N THR A 173 -19.46 5.53 0.38
CA THR A 173 -20.49 6.47 -0.10
C THR A 173 -21.80 5.79 -0.42
N GLU A 174 -21.79 4.48 -0.52
CA GLU A 174 -22.94 3.64 -0.83
C GLU A 174 -23.91 3.60 0.36
N ARG A 175 -25.21 3.58 0.06
CA ARG A 175 -26.27 3.48 1.09
C ARG A 175 -26.28 2.13 1.79
N TYR A 176 -25.94 1.06 1.07
CA TYR A 176 -25.89 -0.31 1.57
C TYR A 176 -24.45 -0.84 1.44
N LEU A 177 -23.98 -1.60 2.44
CA LEU A 177 -22.64 -2.17 2.46
C LEU A 177 -22.41 -3.18 1.32
N GLU A 178 -23.46 -3.87 0.91
CA GLU A 178 -23.44 -4.87 -0.17
C GLU A 178 -23.12 -4.24 -1.54
N ASP A 179 -23.41 -2.94 -1.71
CA ASP A 179 -23.13 -2.20 -2.94
C ASP A 179 -21.69 -1.67 -2.98
N HIS A 180 -21.01 -1.64 -1.83
CA HIS A 180 -19.65 -1.15 -1.72
C HIS A 180 -18.66 -2.15 -2.33
N LYS A 181 -17.97 -1.73 -3.40
CA LYS A 181 -16.97 -2.53 -4.11
C LYS A 181 -15.57 -2.16 -3.63
N ILE A 182 -14.88 -3.14 -3.07
CA ILE A 182 -13.49 -3.03 -2.61
C ILE A 182 -12.58 -3.70 -3.65
N HIS A 183 -11.44 -3.08 -3.95
CA HIS A 183 -10.42 -3.68 -4.80
C HIS A 183 -9.77 -4.87 -4.10
N LYS A 184 -9.36 -5.87 -4.89
CA LYS A 184 -8.60 -7.00 -4.37
C LYS A 184 -7.21 -6.54 -3.93
N GLU A 185 -6.76 -7.07 -2.81
CA GLU A 185 -5.40 -6.91 -2.32
C GLU A 185 -4.61 -8.21 -2.55
N ASN A 186 -3.35 -8.07 -2.92
CA ASN A 186 -2.46 -9.22 -3.09
C ASN A 186 -1.74 -9.48 -1.76
N TYR A 187 -1.50 -10.75 -1.45
CA TYR A 187 -0.67 -11.11 -0.32
C TYR A 187 0.30 -12.23 -0.69
N GLN A 188 1.42 -12.27 0.00
CA GLN A 188 2.41 -13.31 -0.13
C GLN A 188 2.91 -13.74 1.25
N ILE A 189 2.81 -15.03 1.51
CA ILE A 189 3.29 -15.68 2.73
C ILE A 189 4.20 -16.82 2.30
N SER A 190 5.40 -16.94 2.87
CA SER A 190 6.27 -18.08 2.59
C SER A 190 5.65 -19.36 3.18
N LYS A 191 6.00 -20.52 2.61
CA LYS A 191 5.56 -21.81 3.15
C LYS A 191 5.99 -22.00 4.61
N ASN A 192 7.22 -21.61 4.94
CA ASN A 192 7.75 -21.68 6.30
C ASN A 192 6.96 -20.79 7.27
N ASP A 193 6.65 -19.53 6.90
CA ASP A 193 5.86 -18.63 7.74
C ASP A 193 4.44 -19.15 7.95
N PHE A 194 3.84 -19.72 6.89
CA PHE A 194 2.53 -20.33 6.99
C PHE A 194 2.51 -21.53 7.96
N GLU A 195 3.55 -22.39 7.93
CA GLU A 195 3.69 -23.50 8.87
C GLU A 195 3.86 -23.00 10.32
N ILE A 196 4.62 -21.91 10.53
CA ILE A 196 4.75 -21.27 11.86
C ILE A 196 3.38 -20.79 12.38
N ILE A 197 2.59 -20.12 11.53
CA ILE A 197 1.25 -19.65 11.90
C ILE A 197 0.35 -20.82 12.29
N LEU A 198 0.33 -21.90 11.49
CA LEU A 198 -0.46 -23.08 11.80
C LEU A 198 -0.05 -23.74 13.13
N ASN A 199 1.25 -23.86 13.37
CA ASN A 199 1.76 -24.42 14.61
C ASN A 199 1.39 -23.56 15.82
N ALA A 200 1.51 -22.24 15.71
CA ALA A 200 1.11 -21.32 16.77
C ALA A 200 -0.39 -21.45 17.08
N LYS A 201 -1.23 -21.49 16.04
CA LYS A 201 -2.69 -21.70 16.18
C LYS A 201 -3.02 -23.03 16.87
N ASN A 202 -2.39 -24.14 16.44
CA ASN A 202 -2.64 -25.47 16.98
C ASN A 202 -2.13 -25.61 18.42
N SER A 203 -1.13 -24.84 18.83
CA SER A 203 -0.55 -24.82 20.16
C SER A 203 -1.19 -23.78 21.09
N ASN A 204 -2.29 -23.14 20.68
CA ASN A 204 -2.96 -22.05 21.41
C ASN A 204 -2.00 -20.92 21.84
N ILE A 205 -1.02 -20.61 20.99
CA ILE A 205 -0.17 -19.43 21.16
C ILE A 205 -0.95 -18.21 20.65
N ASP A 206 -0.94 -17.14 21.45
CA ASP A 206 -1.60 -15.89 21.06
C ASP A 206 -0.94 -15.31 19.81
N ILE A 207 -1.76 -14.92 18.81
CA ILE A 207 -1.32 -14.34 17.55
C ILE A 207 -1.85 -12.92 17.44
N TYR A 208 -0.95 -11.98 17.19
CA TYR A 208 -1.21 -10.54 17.04
C TYR A 208 -0.85 -10.04 15.65
#